data_1b0e7f9f9017dc03541714d783dcad45
#
_entry.id   1b0e7f9f9017dc03541714d783dcad45
#
_cell.length_a   1.000
_cell.length_b   1.000
_cell.length_c   1.000
_cell.angle_alpha   90.00
_cell.angle_beta   90.00
_cell.angle_gamma   90.00
#
_symmetry.space_group_name_H-M   'P 1'
#
loop_
_entity.id
_entity.type
_entity.pdbx_description
1 polymer ?
#
loop_
_entity_poly.entity_id
_entity_poly.type
_entity_poly.pdbx_seq_one_letter_code
_entity_poly.pdbx_strand_id
1 'polypeptide(L)'
;SMRSGRSSFVNFGFTYNKSRNFNQILTAAGRLNGASQNKLSGMKNYNGIYALRSKNGTLSSPDAACSQLDYLYSNVILGDGNSILADKNGNMIGDNTDGFLIRKDGFSPTFYNATDYSFGRESSGYIGEYNFNISGNSNDRFYWGLTFGLYDVHYDATTQYSENLVDGSNSIGKV
;
A
#
# COMPACT_ATOMS: atom_id res chain seq x y z
N SER A 1 -26.04 -12.61 69.86
CA SER A 1 -25.95 -12.74 68.38
C SER A 1 -25.28 -11.50 67.84
N MET A 2 -24.04 -11.64 67.37
CA MET A 2 -23.37 -10.60 66.64
C MET A 2 -24.11 -10.42 65.32
N ARG A 3 -24.81 -9.29 65.10
CA ARG A 3 -25.29 -8.88 63.82
C ARG A 3 -24.07 -8.49 62.99
N SER A 4 -23.66 -9.36 62.11
CA SER A 4 -22.72 -8.99 61.05
C SER A 4 -23.34 -7.84 60.25
N GLY A 5 -22.75 -6.65 60.35
CA GLY A 5 -23.19 -5.49 59.58
C GLY A 5 -22.99 -5.80 58.10
N ARG A 6 -24.06 -5.66 57.30
CA ARG A 6 -23.98 -5.75 55.84
C ARG A 6 -23.16 -4.59 55.32
N SER A 7 -22.22 -4.87 54.45
CA SER A 7 -21.39 -3.86 53.85
C SER A 7 -21.86 -3.51 52.42
N SER A 8 -21.68 -2.27 52.07
CA SER A 8 -21.87 -1.78 50.70
C SER A 8 -20.62 -1.01 50.28
N PHE A 9 -20.16 -1.22 49.07
CA PHE A 9 -18.99 -0.53 48.56
C PHE A 9 -19.08 -0.31 47.05
N VAL A 10 -18.34 0.66 46.55
CA VAL A 10 -18.13 0.94 45.14
C VAL A 10 -16.64 0.99 44.89
N ASN A 11 -16.19 0.28 43.87
CA ASN A 11 -14.82 0.26 43.41
C ASN A 11 -14.73 0.95 42.03
N PHE A 12 -13.69 1.71 41.86
CA PHE A 12 -13.31 2.29 40.56
C PHE A 12 -11.98 1.66 40.17
N GLY A 13 -11.91 1.22 38.91
CA GLY A 13 -10.70 0.68 38.34
C GLY A 13 -10.37 1.44 37.03
N PHE A 14 -9.11 1.72 36.85
CA PHE A 14 -8.56 2.21 35.58
C PHE A 14 -7.37 1.36 35.20
N THR A 15 -7.34 0.89 33.96
CA THR A 15 -6.23 0.11 33.42
C THR A 15 -5.85 0.66 32.07
N TYR A 16 -4.56 0.91 31.87
CA TYR A 16 -3.98 1.16 30.57
C TYR A 16 -3.11 -0.03 30.18
N ASN A 17 -3.33 -0.53 28.97
CA ASN A 17 -2.55 -1.61 28.42
C ASN A 17 -2.18 -1.32 26.98
N LYS A 18 -0.92 -1.57 26.60
CA LYS A 18 -0.49 -1.59 25.22
C LYS A 18 -0.70 -2.99 24.65
N SER A 19 -1.87 -3.21 24.04
CA SER A 19 -2.32 -4.55 23.66
C SER A 19 -1.60 -5.11 22.45
N ARG A 20 -1.10 -4.26 21.54
CA ARG A 20 -0.30 -4.66 20.37
C ARG A 20 0.78 -3.66 20.06
N ASN A 21 1.86 -4.19 19.46
CA ASN A 21 2.95 -3.45 18.88
C ASN A 21 3.09 -3.87 17.40
N PHE A 22 3.16 -2.90 16.49
CA PHE A 22 3.29 -3.12 15.05
C PHE A 22 4.70 -2.88 14.53
N ASN A 23 5.67 -2.63 15.40
CA ASN A 23 7.05 -2.39 14.98
C ASN A 23 7.61 -3.63 14.33
N GLN A 24 7.81 -3.56 13.03
CA GLN A 24 8.32 -4.65 12.22
C GLN A 24 9.11 -4.09 11.04
N ILE A 25 10.22 -4.74 10.73
CA ILE A 25 10.97 -4.54 9.50
C ILE A 25 10.90 -5.86 8.72
N LEU A 26 10.43 -5.77 7.49
CA LEU A 26 10.38 -6.89 6.56
C LEU A 26 11.23 -6.53 5.34
N THR A 27 12.17 -7.39 4.99
CA THR A 27 12.97 -7.24 3.77
C THR A 27 12.92 -8.52 2.97
N ALA A 28 12.87 -8.37 1.66
CA ALA A 28 12.97 -9.47 0.72
C ALA A 28 13.73 -9.02 -0.52
N ALA A 29 14.53 -9.92 -1.08
CA ALA A 29 15.21 -9.69 -2.34
C ALA A 29 15.33 -11.03 -3.08
N GLY A 30 15.36 -10.97 -4.40
CA GLY A 30 15.47 -12.19 -5.19
C GLY A 30 15.72 -11.89 -6.67
N ARG A 31 16.03 -12.97 -7.39
CA ARG A 31 16.17 -12.92 -8.84
C ARG A 31 14.79 -13.05 -9.50
N LEU A 32 14.62 -12.32 -10.60
CA LEU A 32 13.45 -12.40 -11.46
C LEU A 32 13.86 -13.07 -12.78
N ASN A 33 13.03 -14.00 -13.25
CA ASN A 33 13.24 -14.67 -14.53
C ASN A 33 12.15 -14.24 -15.50
N GLY A 34 12.38 -13.12 -16.18
CA GLY A 34 11.46 -12.59 -17.19
C GLY A 34 10.16 -11.97 -16.63
N ALA A 35 9.95 -12.00 -15.33
CA ALA A 35 8.85 -11.31 -14.65
C ALA A 35 9.31 -9.93 -14.20
N SER A 36 8.42 -8.95 -14.21
CA SER A 36 8.62 -7.65 -13.58
C SER A 36 7.29 -6.92 -13.44
N GLN A 37 7.20 -6.01 -12.49
CA GLN A 37 6.05 -5.11 -12.38
C GLN A 37 5.96 -4.18 -13.59
N ASN A 38 7.10 -3.73 -14.10
CA ASN A 38 7.19 -2.92 -15.30
C ASN A 38 6.58 -3.63 -16.51
N LYS A 39 6.94 -4.88 -16.74
CA LYS A 39 6.38 -5.71 -17.82
C LYS A 39 4.86 -5.87 -17.68
N LEU A 40 4.39 -6.12 -16.46
CA LEU A 40 2.95 -6.24 -16.21
C LEU A 40 2.22 -4.94 -16.51
N SER A 41 2.75 -3.81 -16.06
CA SER A 41 2.19 -2.48 -16.33
C SER A 41 2.20 -2.14 -17.81
N GLY A 42 3.29 -2.46 -18.53
CA GLY A 42 3.39 -2.28 -19.98
C GLY A 42 2.39 -3.14 -20.74
N MET A 43 2.20 -4.38 -20.34
CA MET A 43 1.19 -5.28 -20.94
C MET A 43 -0.24 -4.80 -20.70
N LYS A 44 -0.53 -4.24 -19.54
CA LYS A 44 -1.84 -3.62 -19.27
C LYS A 44 -2.09 -2.45 -20.23
N ASN A 45 -1.14 -1.55 -20.37
CA ASN A 45 -1.24 -0.42 -21.30
C ASN A 45 -1.46 -0.92 -22.75
N TYR A 46 -0.72 -1.90 -23.19
CA TYR A 46 -0.88 -2.50 -24.53
C TYR A 46 -2.28 -3.11 -24.73
N ASN A 47 -2.86 -3.70 -23.70
CA ASN A 47 -4.20 -4.28 -23.74
C ASN A 47 -5.33 -3.25 -23.52
N GLY A 48 -5.01 -1.97 -23.47
CA GLY A 48 -5.99 -0.88 -23.36
C GLY A 48 -6.41 -0.56 -21.92
N ILE A 49 -5.66 -1.05 -20.91
CA ILE A 49 -5.80 -0.67 -19.52
C ILE A 49 -4.72 0.38 -19.21
N TYR A 50 -5.08 1.64 -19.27
CA TYR A 50 -4.09 2.71 -19.27
C TYR A 50 -3.76 3.19 -17.85
N ALA A 51 -2.48 3.10 -17.51
CA ALA A 51 -1.96 3.75 -16.30
C ALA A 51 -1.70 5.24 -16.53
N LEU A 52 -1.44 5.63 -17.78
CA LEU A 52 -1.31 7.01 -18.18
C LEU A 52 -2.24 7.29 -19.35
N ARG A 53 -2.96 8.39 -19.27
CA ARG A 53 -3.81 8.89 -20.36
C ARG A 53 -3.41 10.31 -20.69
N SER A 54 -3.37 10.62 -21.98
CA SER A 54 -3.22 11.99 -22.41
C SER A 54 -4.60 12.66 -22.48
N LYS A 55 -4.72 13.82 -21.86
CA LYS A 55 -5.89 14.68 -21.99
C LYS A 55 -5.43 16.12 -22.02
N ASN A 56 -5.72 16.82 -23.11
CA ASN A 56 -5.27 18.20 -23.33
C ASN A 56 -3.75 18.37 -23.12
N GLY A 57 -2.95 17.42 -23.63
CA GLY A 57 -1.50 17.44 -23.46
C GLY A 57 -1.01 17.11 -22.05
N THR A 58 -1.91 16.78 -21.12
CA THR A 58 -1.57 16.42 -19.74
C THR A 58 -1.80 14.94 -19.51
N LEU A 59 -0.83 14.26 -18.92
CA LEU A 59 -0.99 12.88 -18.48
C LEU A 59 -1.94 12.86 -17.27
N SER A 60 -3.01 12.11 -17.38
CA SER A 60 -4.08 12.09 -16.37
C SER A 60 -4.45 10.69 -15.93
N SER A 61 -5.33 10.64 -14.99
CA SER A 61 -5.79 9.49 -14.18
C SER A 61 -5.73 8.11 -14.85
N PRO A 62 -5.19 7.12 -14.14
CA PRO A 62 -5.19 5.74 -14.58
C PRO A 62 -6.61 5.14 -14.58
N ASP A 63 -6.78 4.05 -15.33
CA ASP A 63 -7.96 3.20 -15.23
C ASP A 63 -8.09 2.58 -13.83
N ALA A 64 -9.31 2.26 -13.43
CA ALA A 64 -9.60 1.64 -12.14
C ALA A 64 -8.87 0.29 -11.92
N ALA A 65 -8.47 -0.38 -13.01
CA ALA A 65 -7.71 -1.62 -12.97
C ALA A 65 -6.19 -1.41 -12.78
N CYS A 66 -5.72 -0.15 -12.80
CA CYS A 66 -4.33 0.19 -12.58
C CYS A 66 -4.06 0.50 -11.13
N SER A 67 -2.93 0.00 -10.62
CA SER A 67 -2.41 0.34 -9.30
C SER A 67 -1.53 1.60 -9.35
N GLN A 68 -1.22 2.14 -8.20
CA GLN A 68 -0.23 3.21 -8.09
C GLN A 68 1.14 2.80 -8.64
N LEU A 69 1.51 1.53 -8.51
CA LEU A 69 2.73 1.00 -9.10
C LEU A 69 2.69 1.05 -10.62
N ASP A 70 1.59 0.69 -11.26
CA ASP A 70 1.45 0.78 -12.71
C ASP A 70 1.68 2.21 -13.20
N TYR A 71 1.14 3.20 -12.49
CA TYR A 71 1.34 4.61 -12.78
C TYR A 71 2.81 5.03 -12.65
N LEU A 72 3.46 4.67 -11.55
CA LEU A 72 4.86 5.01 -11.29
C LEU A 72 5.79 4.38 -12.33
N TYR A 73 5.60 3.11 -12.65
CA TYR A 73 6.39 2.44 -13.69
C TYR A 73 6.18 3.01 -15.08
N SER A 74 4.95 3.40 -15.41
CA SER A 74 4.69 4.07 -16.70
C SER A 74 5.39 5.42 -16.80
N ASN A 75 5.45 6.18 -15.72
CA ASN A 75 6.20 7.44 -15.67
C ASN A 75 7.71 7.23 -15.86
N VAL A 76 8.26 6.20 -15.23
CA VAL A 76 9.68 5.87 -15.37
C VAL A 76 10.02 5.51 -16.81
N ILE A 77 9.18 4.69 -17.46
CA ILE A 77 9.41 4.31 -18.85
C ILE A 77 9.32 5.52 -19.79
N LEU A 78 8.39 6.43 -19.58
CA LEU A 78 8.33 7.69 -20.34
C LEU A 78 9.59 8.55 -20.11
N GLY A 79 10.15 8.49 -18.92
CA GLY A 79 11.34 9.24 -18.55
C GLY A 79 12.65 8.65 -19.08
N ASP A 80 12.66 7.43 -19.62
CA ASP A 80 13.88 6.80 -20.16
C ASP A 80 14.39 7.43 -21.46
N GLY A 81 13.59 8.30 -22.07
CA GLY A 81 13.92 8.98 -23.32
C GLY A 81 13.75 8.13 -24.57
N ASN A 82 13.50 6.83 -24.45
CA ASN A 82 13.35 5.88 -25.56
C ASN A 82 11.89 5.52 -25.85
N SER A 83 10.97 5.95 -25.03
CA SER A 83 9.57 5.61 -25.12
C SER A 83 8.70 6.83 -25.37
N ILE A 84 7.60 6.61 -26.07
CA ILE A 84 6.57 7.61 -26.30
C ILE A 84 5.20 7.02 -26.00
N LEU A 85 4.26 7.88 -25.68
CA LEU A 85 2.86 7.50 -25.58
C LEU A 85 2.23 7.60 -26.96
N ALA A 86 1.60 6.53 -27.44
CA ALA A 86 1.06 6.44 -28.80
C ALA A 86 -0.29 5.72 -28.84
N ASP A 87 -1.02 5.90 -29.93
CA ASP A 87 -2.21 5.14 -30.26
C ASP A 87 -1.87 3.72 -30.75
N LYS A 88 -2.88 2.92 -31.07
CA LYS A 88 -2.72 1.56 -31.60
C LYS A 88 -2.00 1.48 -32.95
N ASN A 89 -1.93 2.58 -33.69
CA ASN A 89 -1.27 2.67 -34.96
C ASN A 89 0.17 3.19 -34.85
N GLY A 90 0.60 3.48 -33.63
CA GLY A 90 1.93 4.01 -33.35
C GLY A 90 2.07 5.52 -33.55
N ASN A 91 0.97 6.24 -33.73
CA ASN A 91 1.02 7.70 -33.82
C ASN A 91 1.13 8.28 -32.41
N MET A 92 1.91 9.34 -32.24
CA MET A 92 1.97 10.08 -30.98
C MET A 92 0.58 10.55 -30.57
N ILE A 93 0.26 10.37 -29.30
CA ILE A 93 -1.04 10.75 -28.76
C ILE A 93 -1.17 12.26 -28.75
N GLY A 94 -2.25 12.75 -29.37
CA GLY A 94 -2.75 14.09 -29.17
C GLY A 94 -3.69 14.21 -27.97
N ASP A 95 -4.23 15.41 -27.80
CA ASP A 95 -5.22 15.69 -26.76
C ASP A 95 -6.44 14.77 -26.87
N ASN A 96 -6.95 14.30 -25.71
CA ASN A 96 -8.13 13.46 -25.57
C ASN A 96 -8.04 12.03 -26.15
N THR A 97 -6.85 11.51 -26.42
CA THR A 97 -6.65 10.17 -26.95
C THR A 97 -6.04 9.28 -25.89
N ASP A 98 -6.64 8.11 -25.68
CA ASP A 98 -6.03 7.06 -24.87
C ASP A 98 -4.86 6.41 -25.63
N GLY A 99 -3.82 6.03 -24.92
CA GLY A 99 -2.66 5.46 -25.54
C GLY A 99 -1.88 4.47 -24.67
N PHE A 100 -0.87 3.92 -25.26
CA PHE A 100 0.06 3.02 -24.59
C PHE A 100 1.51 3.41 -24.92
N LEU A 101 2.41 2.92 -24.11
CA LEU A 101 3.83 3.17 -24.26
C LEU A 101 4.39 2.32 -25.39
N ILE A 102 5.08 2.96 -26.34
CA ILE A 102 5.84 2.30 -27.39
C ILE A 102 7.27 2.82 -27.45
N ARG A 103 8.14 2.04 -28.04
CA ARG A 103 9.51 2.48 -28.32
C ARG A 103 9.52 3.37 -29.56
N LYS A 104 10.35 4.39 -29.55
CA LYS A 104 10.51 5.32 -30.67
C LYS A 104 11.03 4.66 -31.95
N ASP A 105 11.74 3.53 -31.79
CA ASP A 105 12.45 2.85 -32.87
C ASP A 105 11.64 1.81 -33.64
N GLY A 106 10.42 1.47 -33.21
CA GLY A 106 9.76 0.39 -33.87
C GLY A 106 8.33 0.03 -33.51
N PHE A 107 7.53 0.94 -33.01
CA PHE A 107 6.10 0.68 -32.72
C PHE A 107 5.83 -0.57 -31.89
N SER A 108 6.82 -1.01 -31.13
CA SER A 108 6.68 -2.11 -30.21
C SER A 108 6.23 -1.61 -28.84
N PRO A 109 5.36 -2.34 -28.13
CA PRO A 109 5.00 -2.00 -26.76
C PRO A 109 6.25 -1.90 -25.92
N THR A 110 6.37 -0.85 -25.13
CA THR A 110 7.49 -0.70 -24.19
C THR A 110 7.15 -1.36 -22.87
N PHE A 111 7.82 -2.46 -22.59
CA PHE A 111 7.86 -3.07 -21.28
C PHE A 111 9.17 -3.82 -21.13
N TYR A 112 9.76 -3.72 -19.95
CA TYR A 112 11.07 -4.29 -19.67
C TYR A 112 10.96 -5.51 -18.76
N ASN A 113 11.90 -6.44 -18.92
CA ASN A 113 12.11 -7.49 -17.93
C ASN A 113 12.92 -6.94 -16.78
N ALA A 114 12.89 -7.65 -15.66
CA ALA A 114 13.79 -7.37 -14.54
C ALA A 114 14.66 -8.59 -14.24
N THR A 115 15.87 -8.36 -13.73
CA THR A 115 16.81 -9.41 -13.30
C THR A 115 16.64 -9.75 -11.83
N ASP A 116 16.28 -8.79 -11.05
CA ASP A 116 16.14 -8.91 -9.60
C ASP A 116 15.24 -7.83 -9.03
N TYR A 117 14.81 -8.05 -7.80
CA TYR A 117 14.02 -7.09 -7.05
C TYR A 117 14.53 -6.95 -5.63
N SER A 118 14.22 -5.84 -5.02
CA SER A 118 14.32 -5.64 -3.58
C SER A 118 13.04 -5.02 -3.04
N PHE A 119 12.63 -5.51 -1.88
CA PHE A 119 11.45 -5.07 -1.16
C PHE A 119 11.83 -4.78 0.28
N GLY A 120 11.39 -3.65 0.78
CA GLY A 120 11.52 -3.26 2.17
C GLY A 120 10.20 -2.70 2.68
N ARG A 121 9.79 -3.11 3.85
CA ARG A 121 8.65 -2.54 4.55
C ARG A 121 9.01 -2.33 6.01
N GLU A 122 8.88 -1.13 6.45
CA GLU A 122 8.95 -0.75 7.85
C GLU A 122 7.56 -0.37 8.33
N SER A 123 7.13 -0.94 9.42
CA SER A 123 5.88 -0.56 10.07
C SER A 123 6.14 -0.24 11.53
N SER A 124 5.40 0.71 12.05
CA SER A 124 5.45 1.15 13.44
C SER A 124 4.06 1.45 13.96
N GLY A 125 3.95 1.45 15.27
CA GLY A 125 2.70 1.79 15.93
C GLY A 125 2.30 0.84 17.03
N TYR A 126 1.13 1.09 17.58
CA TYR A 126 0.59 0.32 18.69
C TYR A 126 -0.93 0.45 18.77
N ILE A 127 -1.53 -0.44 19.54
CA ILE A 127 -2.90 -0.30 20.04
C ILE A 127 -2.81 -0.08 21.55
N GLY A 128 -3.24 1.10 21.98
CA GLY A 128 -3.45 1.43 23.38
C GLY A 128 -4.89 1.10 23.78
N GLU A 129 -5.07 0.50 24.93
CA GLU A 129 -6.36 0.13 25.49
C GLU A 129 -6.53 0.76 26.86
N TYR A 130 -7.56 1.58 27.01
CA TYR A 130 -7.92 2.24 28.24
C TYR A 130 -9.22 1.62 28.76
N ASN A 131 -9.16 0.94 29.89
CA ASN A 131 -10.32 0.32 30.51
C ASN A 131 -10.69 1.04 31.77
N PHE A 132 -11.94 1.46 31.85
CA PHE A 132 -12.57 2.03 33.04
C PHE A 132 -13.58 1.04 33.59
N ASN A 133 -13.43 0.71 34.84
CA ASN A 133 -14.32 -0.22 35.53
C ASN A 133 -14.96 0.47 36.72
N ILE A 134 -16.25 0.28 36.85
CA ILE A 134 -17.00 0.64 38.07
C ILE A 134 -17.73 -0.62 38.52
N SER A 135 -17.50 -1.03 39.72
CA SER A 135 -18.17 -2.19 40.32
C SER A 135 -18.53 -1.95 41.75
N GLY A 136 -19.51 -2.64 42.21
CA GLY A 136 -19.93 -2.49 43.57
C GLY A 136 -20.81 -3.61 44.10
N ASN A 137 -21.06 -3.54 45.39
CA ASN A 137 -22.01 -4.38 46.04
C ASN A 137 -23.00 -3.53 46.85
N SER A 138 -24.20 -4.02 46.99
CA SER A 138 -25.20 -3.44 47.89
C SER A 138 -25.66 -4.48 48.91
N ASN A 139 -25.38 -4.19 50.17
CA ASN A 139 -25.80 -5.00 51.33
C ASN A 139 -25.37 -6.48 51.25
N ASP A 140 -24.22 -6.80 50.65
CA ASP A 140 -23.70 -8.15 50.41
C ASP A 140 -24.70 -9.08 49.71
N ARG A 141 -25.65 -8.52 48.96
CA ARG A 141 -26.70 -9.27 48.24
C ARG A 141 -26.72 -9.04 46.73
N PHE A 142 -26.42 -7.83 46.32
CA PHE A 142 -26.46 -7.45 44.92
C PHE A 142 -25.10 -6.92 44.48
N TYR A 143 -24.48 -7.62 43.52
CA TYR A 143 -23.21 -7.26 42.94
C TYR A 143 -23.43 -6.77 41.50
N TRP A 144 -22.76 -5.69 41.14
CA TRP A 144 -22.85 -5.09 39.81
C TRP A 144 -21.50 -4.60 39.35
N GLY A 145 -21.32 -4.54 38.03
CA GLY A 145 -20.11 -4.03 37.44
C GLY A 145 -20.36 -3.57 35.99
N LEU A 146 -19.64 -2.54 35.62
CA LEU A 146 -19.68 -1.98 34.28
C LEU A 146 -18.24 -1.65 33.84
N THR A 147 -17.87 -2.03 32.62
CA THR A 147 -16.56 -1.75 32.07
C THR A 147 -16.71 -1.04 30.72
N PHE A 148 -15.96 0.04 30.53
CA PHE A 148 -15.83 0.75 29.27
C PHE A 148 -14.40 0.59 28.78
N GLY A 149 -14.24 0.10 27.53
CA GLY A 149 -12.97 0.03 26.82
C GLY A 149 -12.89 1.08 25.75
N LEU A 150 -11.79 1.84 25.71
CA LEU A 150 -11.44 2.76 24.63
C LEU A 150 -10.14 2.29 23.99
N TYR A 151 -10.11 2.27 22.67
CA TYR A 151 -8.94 1.85 21.90
C TYR A 151 -8.37 3.05 21.16
N ASP A 152 -7.06 3.23 21.29
CA ASP A 152 -6.27 4.20 20.55
C ASP A 152 -5.33 3.43 19.62
N VAL A 153 -5.50 3.63 18.31
CA VAL A 153 -4.77 2.88 17.28
C VAL A 153 -3.87 3.82 16.52
N HIS A 154 -2.56 3.61 16.65
CA HIS A 154 -1.54 4.27 15.84
C HIS A 154 -0.89 3.23 14.93
N TYR A 155 -0.89 3.50 13.64
CA TYR A 155 -0.23 2.65 12.65
C TYR A 155 0.35 3.50 11.54
N ASP A 156 1.62 3.30 11.27
CA ASP A 156 2.34 3.86 10.15
C ASP A 156 3.13 2.76 9.44
N ALA A 157 3.21 2.83 8.12
CA ALA A 157 3.99 1.89 7.34
C ALA A 157 4.54 2.55 6.08
N THR A 158 5.83 2.37 5.88
CA THR A 158 6.53 2.75 4.65
C THR A 158 6.95 1.49 3.90
N THR A 159 6.67 1.46 2.61
CA THR A 159 7.06 0.34 1.74
C THR A 159 7.89 0.88 0.59
N GLN A 160 9.02 0.23 0.33
CA GLN A 160 9.87 0.48 -0.80
C GLN A 160 9.97 -0.80 -1.64
N TYR A 161 9.76 -0.66 -2.93
CA TYR A 161 9.96 -1.73 -3.90
C TYR A 161 10.82 -1.21 -5.04
N SER A 162 11.76 -2.01 -5.51
CA SER A 162 12.59 -1.64 -6.64
C SER A 162 12.98 -2.86 -7.46
N GLU A 163 13.21 -2.65 -8.75
CA GLU A 163 13.66 -3.66 -9.71
C GLU A 163 14.84 -3.14 -10.53
N ASN A 164 15.74 -4.03 -10.93
CA ASN A 164 16.74 -3.74 -11.96
C ASN A 164 16.19 -4.16 -13.32
N LEU A 165 15.88 -3.16 -14.16
CA LEU A 165 15.27 -3.36 -15.45
C LEU A 165 16.32 -3.62 -16.54
N VAL A 166 15.94 -4.46 -17.50
CA VAL A 166 16.77 -4.81 -18.66
C VAL A 166 15.96 -4.83 -19.96
N ASP A 167 16.58 -4.38 -21.03
CA ASP A 167 16.11 -4.53 -22.40
C ASP A 167 17.06 -5.45 -23.15
N GLY A 168 16.66 -6.70 -23.31
CA GLY A 168 17.56 -7.75 -23.78
C GLY A 168 18.75 -7.94 -22.82
N SER A 169 19.96 -7.65 -23.31
CA SER A 169 21.20 -7.71 -22.51
C SER A 169 21.60 -6.37 -21.91
N ASN A 170 20.87 -5.29 -22.22
CA ASN A 170 21.22 -3.94 -21.80
C ASN A 170 20.52 -3.61 -20.47
N SER A 171 21.28 -3.10 -19.51
CA SER A 171 20.73 -2.57 -18.27
C SER A 171 20.07 -1.23 -18.53
N ILE A 172 18.80 -1.10 -18.13
CA ILE A 172 18.07 0.19 -18.16
C ILE A 172 18.32 0.98 -16.89
N GLY A 173 18.46 0.29 -15.76
CA GLY A 173 18.68 0.88 -14.47
C GLY A 173 17.80 0.30 -13.37
N LYS A 174 17.94 0.87 -12.19
CA LYS A 174 17.13 0.54 -11.01
C LYS A 174 15.98 1.50 -10.89
N VAL A 175 14.80 0.96 -10.68
CA VAL A 175 13.54 1.72 -10.52
C VAL A 175 12.91 1.38 -9.19
#